data_8d02d15d9d468250579485d6c0b720dc
#
_entry.id   8d02d15d9d468250579485d6c0b720dc
#
_cell.length_a   1.000
_cell.length_b   1.000
_cell.length_c   1.000
_cell.angle_alpha   90.00
_cell.angle_beta   90.00
_cell.angle_gamma   90.00
#
_symmetry.space_group_name_H-M   'P 1'
#
loop_
_entity.id
_entity.type
_entity.pdbx_description
1 polymer ?
#
loop_
_entity_poly.entity_id
_entity_poly.type
_entity_poly.pdbx_seq_one_letter_code
_entity_poly.pdbx_strand_id
1 'polypeptide(L)'
;DAVRDGKSPLKSVGQIFGGAALALLPPLLAGLPFYGAKNLVPSLIDKYITTASGYQYATINAFNWFAALGGNWQALDACPVFNLSWKALGIFNIAVITVLLVVLAVISWRAGRFSPLLLAAFYTVGIFTFAHCMHERYLVLGMLLVLLAAARWNDIRLYGAGFGLSITGFLNLETVYTLVGSDDEWLSSDTSREFAMAVGFAETAAFVLLAFTAWAICRHGAISPLAKVETIEKDKTKTVQKKLELCTLRIDPQPAWTAKEKKALATLTLIVAVVSFAYLGSMKAPQNPVDATDSTATIDFTPQQDAVEIWVYP
;
A
#
# COMPACT_ATOMS: atom_id res chain seq x y z
N ASP A 1 5.95 -21.15 -11.06
CA ASP A 1 5.30 -21.77 -12.23
C ASP A 1 6.32 -22.27 -13.25
N ALA A 2 7.31 -21.45 -13.68
CA ALA A 2 8.25 -21.88 -14.73
C ALA A 2 9.10 -23.11 -14.37
N VAL A 3 9.50 -23.27 -13.12
CA VAL A 3 10.22 -24.47 -12.62
C VAL A 3 9.27 -25.66 -12.49
N ARG A 4 8.02 -25.42 -12.10
CA ARG A 4 6.98 -26.45 -12.00
C ARG A 4 6.53 -26.94 -13.38
N ASP A 5 6.56 -26.07 -14.39
CA ASP A 5 6.20 -26.36 -15.79
C ASP A 5 7.37 -26.96 -16.60
N GLY A 6 8.47 -27.36 -15.97
CA GLY A 6 9.63 -27.94 -16.63
C GLY A 6 10.45 -26.96 -17.49
N LYS A 7 10.24 -25.65 -17.32
CA LYS A 7 11.03 -24.63 -18.01
C LYS A 7 12.44 -24.56 -17.43
N SER A 8 13.43 -24.32 -18.28
CA SER A 8 14.82 -24.26 -17.84
C SER A 8 15.00 -23.13 -16.79
N PRO A 9 15.84 -23.34 -15.76
CA PRO A 9 16.10 -22.31 -14.71
C PRO A 9 16.53 -20.98 -15.31
N LEU A 10 17.29 -21.00 -16.40
CA LEU A 10 17.77 -19.81 -17.09
C LEU A 10 16.62 -18.95 -17.66
N LYS A 11 15.57 -19.58 -18.23
CA LYS A 11 14.38 -18.87 -18.72
C LYS A 11 13.60 -18.24 -17.57
N SER A 12 13.53 -18.90 -16.41
CA SER A 12 12.86 -18.37 -15.22
C SER A 12 13.59 -17.17 -14.65
N VAL A 13 14.91 -17.22 -14.60
CA VAL A 13 15.75 -16.08 -14.20
C VAL A 13 15.59 -14.92 -15.19
N GLY A 14 15.62 -15.18 -16.50
CA GLY A 14 15.38 -14.16 -17.52
C GLY A 14 14.01 -13.49 -17.39
N GLN A 15 12.94 -14.22 -17.03
CA GLN A 15 11.62 -13.67 -16.78
C GLN A 15 11.58 -12.76 -15.53
N ILE A 16 12.31 -13.13 -14.47
CA ILE A 16 12.42 -12.29 -13.27
C ILE A 16 13.11 -10.97 -13.58
N PHE A 17 14.27 -11.02 -14.25
CA PHE A 17 15.00 -9.81 -14.65
C PHE A 17 14.21 -8.96 -15.65
N GLY A 18 13.54 -9.57 -16.62
CA GLY A 18 12.66 -8.87 -17.55
C GLY A 18 11.48 -8.21 -16.85
N GLY A 19 10.85 -8.89 -15.89
CA GLY A 19 9.78 -8.32 -15.06
C GLY A 19 10.27 -7.17 -14.20
N ALA A 20 11.44 -7.29 -13.57
CA ALA A 20 12.06 -6.21 -12.82
C ALA A 20 12.38 -4.99 -13.68
N ALA A 21 12.95 -5.20 -14.87
CA ALA A 21 13.21 -4.12 -15.83
C ALA A 21 11.92 -3.41 -16.28
N LEU A 22 10.86 -4.17 -16.55
CA LEU A 22 9.54 -3.61 -16.88
C LEU A 22 8.94 -2.82 -15.72
N ALA A 23 9.14 -3.27 -14.47
CA ALA A 23 8.66 -2.55 -13.29
C ALA A 23 9.38 -1.22 -13.06
N LEU A 24 10.64 -1.11 -13.47
CA LEU A 24 11.41 0.14 -13.40
C LEU A 24 11.06 1.12 -14.52
N LEU A 25 10.44 0.67 -15.59
CA LEU A 25 10.13 1.51 -16.75
C LEU A 25 9.18 2.68 -16.41
N PRO A 26 8.06 2.49 -15.68
CA PRO A 26 7.17 3.60 -15.34
C PRO A 26 7.83 4.73 -14.56
N PRO A 27 8.57 4.50 -13.45
CA PRO A 27 9.22 5.58 -12.74
C PRO A 27 10.33 6.28 -13.56
N LEU A 28 11.03 5.54 -14.41
CA LEU A 28 12.02 6.12 -15.33
C LEU A 28 11.35 7.03 -16.37
N LEU A 29 10.26 6.58 -16.99
CA LEU A 29 9.51 7.40 -17.95
C LEU A 29 8.88 8.62 -17.28
N ALA A 30 8.34 8.46 -16.08
CA ALA A 30 7.76 9.57 -15.32
C ALA A 30 8.82 10.60 -14.89
N GLY A 31 10.03 10.16 -14.56
CA GLY A 31 11.12 11.06 -14.16
C GLY A 31 11.79 11.78 -15.33
N LEU A 32 11.68 11.25 -16.54
CA LEU A 32 12.39 11.77 -17.72
C LEU A 32 12.12 13.25 -18.02
N PRO A 33 10.87 13.77 -17.95
CA PRO A 33 10.57 15.19 -18.16
C PRO A 33 11.21 16.14 -17.14
N PHE A 34 11.47 15.65 -15.93
CA PHE A 34 11.96 16.46 -14.82
C PHE A 34 13.50 16.50 -14.74
N TYR A 35 14.13 15.36 -14.99
CA TYR A 35 15.60 15.22 -14.80
C TYR A 35 16.38 15.11 -16.11
N GLY A 36 15.68 14.91 -17.23
CA GLY A 36 16.33 14.60 -18.51
C GLY A 36 17.09 13.27 -18.50
N ALA A 37 17.38 12.73 -19.68
CA ALA A 37 17.96 11.39 -19.79
C ALA A 37 19.34 11.23 -19.10
N LYS A 38 20.16 12.30 -19.09
CA LYS A 38 21.52 12.26 -18.54
C LYS A 38 21.53 12.13 -17.00
N ASN A 39 20.62 12.81 -16.32
CA ASN A 39 20.60 12.88 -14.85
C ASN A 39 19.52 12.00 -14.23
N LEU A 40 18.70 11.33 -15.03
CA LEU A 40 17.52 10.59 -14.60
C LEU A 40 17.79 9.62 -13.45
N VAL A 41 18.70 8.68 -13.65
CA VAL A 41 18.98 7.63 -12.65
C VAL A 41 19.63 8.21 -11.38
N PRO A 42 20.69 9.03 -11.46
CA PRO A 42 21.27 9.66 -10.28
C PRO A 42 20.25 10.47 -9.48
N SER A 43 19.46 11.30 -10.16
CA SER A 43 18.47 12.16 -9.48
C SER A 43 17.32 11.37 -8.86
N LEU A 44 16.87 10.28 -9.48
CA LEU A 44 15.87 9.40 -8.87
C LEU A 44 16.42 8.72 -7.61
N ILE A 45 17.65 8.20 -7.66
CA ILE A 45 18.28 7.58 -6.49
C ILE A 45 18.45 8.60 -5.37
N ASP A 46 18.99 9.77 -5.69
CA ASP A 46 19.14 10.85 -4.73
C ASP A 46 17.82 11.26 -4.10
N LYS A 47 16.78 11.44 -4.91
CA LYS A 47 15.43 11.78 -4.43
C LYS A 47 14.89 10.73 -3.47
N TYR A 48 15.06 9.43 -3.77
CA TYR A 48 14.63 8.37 -2.87
C TYR A 48 15.40 8.38 -1.55
N ILE A 49 16.73 8.53 -1.60
CA ILE A 49 17.58 8.58 -0.40
C ILE A 49 17.22 9.81 0.45
N THR A 50 17.14 10.97 -0.16
CA THR A 50 16.81 12.23 0.53
C THR A 50 15.43 12.18 1.15
N THR A 51 14.42 11.66 0.42
CA THR A 51 13.08 11.51 0.96
C THR A 51 13.05 10.51 2.12
N ALA A 52 13.76 9.39 2.02
CA ALA A 52 13.81 8.39 3.08
C ALA A 52 14.52 8.91 4.35
N SER A 53 15.48 9.84 4.21
CA SER A 53 16.20 10.44 5.34
C SER A 53 15.57 11.76 5.85
N GLY A 54 14.64 12.34 5.09
CA GLY A 54 14.07 13.66 5.39
C GLY A 54 13.10 13.69 6.57
N TYR A 55 12.54 12.52 6.94
CA TYR A 55 11.56 12.44 8.01
C TYR A 55 12.18 11.89 9.29
N GLN A 56 12.17 12.71 10.36
CA GLN A 56 12.81 12.41 11.64
C GLN A 56 11.82 11.95 12.72
N TYR A 57 10.64 11.46 12.33
CA TYR A 57 9.57 11.09 13.24
C TYR A 57 9.18 9.62 13.11
N ALA A 58 8.72 9.03 14.21
CA ALA A 58 8.26 7.64 14.25
C ALA A 58 7.09 7.40 13.28
N THR A 59 6.12 8.31 13.29
CA THR A 59 5.07 8.41 12.27
C THR A 59 4.58 9.85 12.17
N ILE A 60 4.04 10.25 11.00
CA ILE A 60 3.61 11.60 10.71
C ILE A 60 2.14 11.52 10.29
N ASN A 61 1.26 11.68 11.27
CA ASN A 61 -0.19 11.58 11.10
C ASN A 61 -0.68 10.26 10.48
N ALA A 62 0.16 9.23 10.38
CA ALA A 62 -0.30 7.91 10.04
C ALA A 62 -0.74 7.19 11.32
N PHE A 63 -2.05 6.96 11.46
CA PHE A 63 -2.61 6.26 12.61
C PHE A 63 -2.43 4.75 12.47
N ASN A 64 -1.18 4.33 12.59
CA ASN A 64 -0.70 2.96 12.48
C ASN A 64 -0.24 2.42 13.85
N TRP A 65 0.49 1.30 13.86
CA TRP A 65 1.05 0.71 15.07
C TRP A 65 1.90 1.68 15.90
N PHE A 66 2.67 2.56 15.25
CA PHE A 66 3.47 3.56 15.96
C PHE A 66 2.59 4.60 16.64
N ALA A 67 1.55 5.06 15.96
CA ALA A 67 0.56 5.97 16.57
C ALA A 67 -0.18 5.27 17.71
N ALA A 68 -0.54 3.99 17.56
CA ALA A 68 -1.16 3.19 18.63
C ALA A 68 -0.32 3.17 19.91
N LEU A 69 1.00 3.20 19.78
CA LEU A 69 1.93 3.27 20.91
C LEU A 69 2.27 4.71 21.34
N GLY A 70 1.58 5.73 20.79
CA GLY A 70 1.82 7.13 21.12
C GLY A 70 3.01 7.75 20.38
N GLY A 71 3.50 7.12 19.32
CA GLY A 71 4.66 7.57 18.53
C GLY A 71 4.37 8.64 17.48
N ASN A 72 3.11 9.10 17.34
CA ASN A 72 2.80 10.15 16.38
C ASN A 72 3.57 11.43 16.72
N TRP A 73 4.32 11.97 15.75
CA TRP A 73 5.21 13.11 15.89
C TRP A 73 6.33 12.96 16.94
N GLN A 74 6.60 11.73 17.41
CA GLN A 74 7.74 11.48 18.27
C GLN A 74 9.04 11.39 17.46
N ALA A 75 10.12 11.94 18.02
CA ALA A 75 11.43 11.87 17.38
C ALA A 75 11.83 10.40 17.08
N LEU A 76 12.39 10.16 15.91
CA LEU A 76 12.69 8.82 15.42
C LEU A 76 13.72 8.06 16.27
N ASP A 77 14.60 8.79 16.95
CA ASP A 77 15.63 8.28 17.84
C ASP A 77 15.16 8.10 19.30
N ALA A 78 13.96 8.62 19.65
CA ALA A 78 13.38 8.41 20.96
C ALA A 78 13.15 6.91 21.23
N CYS A 79 13.36 6.50 22.46
CA CYS A 79 13.34 5.10 22.90
C CYS A 79 12.09 4.81 23.75
N PRO A 80 10.95 4.43 23.16
CA PRO A 80 9.71 4.22 23.90
C PRO A 80 9.68 2.93 24.70
N VAL A 81 10.39 1.88 24.26
CA VAL A 81 10.32 0.54 24.85
C VAL A 81 11.70 -0.09 24.90
N PHE A 82 12.11 -0.57 26.06
CA PHE A 82 13.37 -1.34 26.29
C PHE A 82 14.62 -0.70 25.67
N ASN A 83 14.76 0.62 25.69
CA ASN A 83 15.85 1.36 25.07
C ASN A 83 16.01 1.13 23.54
N LEU A 84 14.95 0.67 22.89
CA LEU A 84 14.91 0.56 21.44
C LEU A 84 14.31 1.83 20.85
N SER A 85 15.03 2.48 19.93
CA SER A 85 14.51 3.64 19.21
C SER A 85 13.36 3.25 18.28
N TRP A 86 12.47 4.20 17.98
CA TRP A 86 11.42 4.03 16.98
C TRP A 86 12.00 3.57 15.64
N LYS A 87 13.17 4.07 15.27
CA LYS A 87 13.88 3.66 14.06
C LYS A 87 14.24 2.17 14.09
N ALA A 88 14.82 1.71 15.20
CA ALA A 88 15.20 0.30 15.35
C ALA A 88 13.97 -0.62 15.30
N LEU A 89 12.88 -0.23 15.99
CA LEU A 89 11.61 -0.96 15.95
C LEU A 89 11.04 -1.01 14.52
N GLY A 90 11.06 0.11 13.78
CA GLY A 90 10.58 0.14 12.41
C GLY A 90 11.36 -0.75 11.46
N ILE A 91 12.70 -0.72 11.54
CA ILE A 91 13.57 -1.60 10.74
C ILE A 91 13.30 -3.07 11.08
N PHE A 92 13.21 -3.41 12.37
CA PHE A 92 12.87 -4.76 12.81
C PHE A 92 11.52 -5.23 12.26
N ASN A 93 10.49 -4.39 12.38
CA ASN A 93 9.15 -4.69 11.89
C ASN A 93 9.14 -4.90 10.37
N ILE A 94 9.82 -4.05 9.60
CA ILE A 94 9.96 -4.20 8.14
C ILE A 94 10.57 -5.57 7.80
N ALA A 95 11.62 -5.96 8.53
CA ALA A 95 12.24 -7.26 8.34
C ALA A 95 11.27 -8.41 8.65
N VAL A 96 10.51 -8.33 9.74
CA VAL A 96 9.47 -9.31 10.09
C VAL A 96 8.40 -9.43 9.02
N ILE A 97 7.83 -8.30 8.56
CA ILE A 97 6.81 -8.30 7.51
C ILE A 97 7.36 -8.88 6.20
N THR A 98 8.61 -8.57 5.85
CA THR A 98 9.27 -9.13 4.65
C THR A 98 9.48 -10.64 4.78
N VAL A 99 9.89 -11.14 5.94
CA VAL A 99 10.01 -12.58 6.19
C VAL A 99 8.64 -13.27 6.09
N LEU A 100 7.60 -12.67 6.70
CA LEU A 100 6.24 -13.21 6.61
C LEU A 100 5.72 -13.22 5.16
N LEU A 101 6.02 -12.19 4.36
CA LEU A 101 5.71 -12.17 2.93
C LEU A 101 6.36 -13.36 2.20
N VAL A 102 7.66 -13.61 2.43
CA VAL A 102 8.37 -14.74 1.82
C VAL A 102 7.75 -16.08 2.25
N VAL A 103 7.43 -16.23 3.53
CA VAL A 103 6.75 -17.43 4.05
C VAL A 103 5.40 -17.63 3.38
N LEU A 104 4.57 -16.59 3.28
CA LEU A 104 3.27 -16.65 2.59
C LEU A 104 3.45 -16.98 1.10
N ALA A 105 4.43 -16.41 0.43
CA ALA A 105 4.74 -16.69 -0.97
C ALA A 105 5.11 -18.16 -1.18
N VAL A 106 5.96 -18.72 -0.30
CA VAL A 106 6.36 -20.14 -0.35
C VAL A 106 5.18 -21.06 -0.09
N ILE A 107 4.37 -20.76 0.95
CA ILE A 107 3.18 -21.58 1.30
C ILE A 107 2.18 -21.57 0.15
N SER A 108 1.85 -20.38 -0.38
CA SER A 108 0.89 -20.22 -1.48
C SER A 108 1.37 -20.89 -2.77
N TRP A 109 2.67 -20.80 -3.06
CA TRP A 109 3.28 -21.43 -4.20
C TRP A 109 3.22 -22.97 -4.10
N ARG A 110 3.60 -23.53 -2.94
CA ARG A 110 3.51 -24.98 -2.69
C ARG A 110 2.07 -25.51 -2.74
N ALA A 111 1.12 -24.70 -2.27
CA ALA A 111 -0.30 -25.05 -2.31
C ALA A 111 -0.97 -24.86 -3.69
N GLY A 112 -0.25 -24.32 -4.69
CA GLY A 112 -0.81 -23.99 -6.00
C GLY A 112 -1.78 -22.80 -5.98
N ARG A 113 -1.70 -21.93 -4.96
CA ARG A 113 -2.58 -20.76 -4.73
C ARG A 113 -1.82 -19.44 -4.77
N PHE A 114 -0.69 -19.39 -5.47
CA PHE A 114 0.12 -18.19 -5.55
C PHE A 114 -0.67 -17.03 -6.16
N SER A 115 -0.76 -15.95 -5.41
CA SER A 115 -1.48 -14.74 -5.81
C SER A 115 -0.62 -13.50 -5.54
N PRO A 116 0.02 -12.92 -6.56
CA PRO A 116 0.77 -11.68 -6.40
C PRO A 116 -0.05 -10.54 -5.82
N LEU A 117 -1.35 -10.45 -6.19
CA LEU A 117 -2.25 -9.43 -5.69
C LEU A 117 -2.47 -9.52 -4.17
N LEU A 118 -2.74 -10.75 -3.66
CA LEU A 118 -2.93 -10.96 -2.22
C LEU A 118 -1.64 -10.68 -1.44
N LEU A 119 -0.50 -11.10 -1.99
CA LEU A 119 0.81 -10.86 -1.38
C LEU A 119 1.17 -9.37 -1.39
N ALA A 120 0.87 -8.66 -2.48
CA ALA A 120 1.06 -7.21 -2.56
C ALA A 120 0.16 -6.47 -1.57
N ALA A 121 -1.11 -6.86 -1.44
CA ALA A 121 -2.04 -6.30 -0.45
C ALA A 121 -1.50 -6.48 0.97
N PHE A 122 -1.10 -7.71 1.34
CA PHE A 122 -0.50 -8.01 2.63
C PHE A 122 0.75 -7.16 2.90
N TYR A 123 1.67 -7.08 1.94
CA TYR A 123 2.93 -6.37 2.12
C TYR A 123 2.73 -4.87 2.24
N THR A 124 1.91 -4.27 1.36
CA THR A 124 1.69 -2.82 1.34
C THR A 124 1.02 -2.33 2.63
N VAL A 125 -0.04 -3.04 3.08
CA VAL A 125 -0.69 -2.70 4.36
C VAL A 125 0.26 -2.98 5.52
N GLY A 126 1.00 -4.10 5.51
CA GLY A 126 1.95 -4.44 6.57
C GLY A 126 3.08 -3.42 6.72
N ILE A 127 3.58 -2.87 5.61
CA ILE A 127 4.57 -1.79 5.65
C ILE A 127 3.95 -0.52 6.22
N PHE A 128 2.73 -0.13 5.79
CA PHE A 128 2.05 1.01 6.39
C PHE A 128 1.86 0.84 7.89
N THR A 129 1.40 -0.34 8.32
CA THR A 129 1.11 -0.61 9.74
C THR A 129 2.37 -0.58 10.59
N PHE A 130 3.48 -1.17 10.13
CA PHE A 130 4.63 -1.48 10.98
C PHE A 130 5.94 -0.79 10.61
N ALA A 131 6.01 -0.01 9.54
CA ALA A 131 7.19 0.79 9.24
C ALA A 131 7.11 2.17 9.90
N HIS A 132 8.27 2.74 10.20
CA HIS A 132 8.42 4.12 10.66
C HIS A 132 8.31 5.13 9.50
N CYS A 133 8.20 6.40 9.81
CA CYS A 133 8.13 7.52 8.84
C CYS A 133 6.94 7.42 7.87
N MET A 134 5.82 6.81 8.32
CA MET A 134 4.63 6.68 7.49
C MET A 134 3.77 7.94 7.56
N HIS A 135 3.08 8.21 6.45
CA HIS A 135 2.05 9.23 6.31
C HIS A 135 0.69 8.61 6.09
N GLU A 136 -0.36 9.30 6.48
CA GLU A 136 -1.78 8.89 6.38
C GLU A 136 -2.16 8.37 4.99
N ARG A 137 -1.69 9.03 3.94
CA ARG A 137 -2.03 8.72 2.53
C ARG A 137 -1.42 7.42 2.02
N TYR A 138 -0.40 6.87 2.68
CA TYR A 138 0.26 5.66 2.20
C TYR A 138 -0.59 4.39 2.34
N LEU A 139 -1.63 4.42 3.19
CA LEU A 139 -2.58 3.30 3.31
C LEU A 139 -3.48 3.15 2.07
N VAL A 140 -3.73 4.22 1.31
CA VAL A 140 -4.69 4.24 0.19
C VAL A 140 -4.40 3.14 -0.83
N LEU A 141 -3.13 2.96 -1.21
CA LEU A 141 -2.72 1.89 -2.12
C LEU A 141 -3.00 0.50 -1.53
N GLY A 142 -2.69 0.33 -0.24
CA GLY A 142 -2.95 -0.93 0.47
C GLY A 142 -4.43 -1.28 0.51
N MET A 143 -5.30 -0.32 0.84
CA MET A 143 -6.76 -0.50 0.82
C MET A 143 -7.27 -0.94 -0.55
N LEU A 144 -6.82 -0.27 -1.62
CA LEU A 144 -7.20 -0.63 -2.99
C LEU A 144 -6.80 -2.07 -3.32
N LEU A 145 -5.58 -2.47 -2.98
CA LEU A 145 -5.10 -3.83 -3.23
C LEU A 145 -5.88 -4.88 -2.42
N VAL A 146 -6.27 -4.58 -1.18
CA VAL A 146 -7.12 -5.47 -0.36
C VAL A 146 -8.51 -5.63 -0.97
N LEU A 147 -9.13 -4.54 -1.43
CA LEU A 147 -10.44 -4.59 -2.09
C LEU A 147 -10.39 -5.39 -3.40
N LEU A 148 -9.34 -5.21 -4.20
CA LEU A 148 -9.12 -6.01 -5.40
C LEU A 148 -8.87 -7.49 -5.07
N ALA A 149 -8.12 -7.78 -4.01
CA ALA A 149 -7.93 -9.15 -3.53
C ALA A 149 -9.25 -9.75 -3.02
N ALA A 150 -10.07 -8.98 -2.29
CA ALA A 150 -11.40 -9.41 -1.84
C ALA A 150 -12.31 -9.76 -3.02
N ALA A 151 -12.36 -8.91 -4.03
CA ALA A 151 -13.11 -9.17 -5.25
C ALA A 151 -12.60 -10.41 -6.00
N ARG A 152 -11.27 -10.60 -6.05
CA ARG A 152 -10.64 -11.74 -6.74
C ARG A 152 -10.86 -13.07 -6.05
N TRP A 153 -10.78 -13.09 -4.72
CA TRP A 153 -10.89 -14.31 -3.91
C TRP A 153 -12.33 -14.55 -3.43
N ASN A 154 -13.18 -13.54 -3.46
CA ASN A 154 -14.54 -13.57 -2.92
C ASN A 154 -14.58 -14.17 -1.50
N ASP A 155 -13.67 -13.73 -0.64
CA ASP A 155 -13.52 -14.21 0.73
C ASP A 155 -14.10 -13.19 1.71
N ILE A 156 -15.05 -13.64 2.56
CA ILE A 156 -15.73 -12.76 3.51
C ILE A 156 -14.77 -12.08 4.51
N ARG A 157 -13.68 -12.74 4.83
CA ARG A 157 -12.68 -12.19 5.77
C ARG A 157 -11.88 -11.07 5.13
N LEU A 158 -11.58 -11.17 3.81
CA LEU A 158 -10.96 -10.08 3.06
C LEU A 158 -11.87 -8.87 2.94
N TYR A 159 -13.20 -9.07 2.75
CA TYR A 159 -14.16 -7.97 2.80
C TYR A 159 -14.17 -7.32 4.18
N GLY A 160 -14.13 -8.11 5.26
CA GLY A 160 -14.04 -7.59 6.62
C GLY A 160 -12.77 -6.78 6.89
N ALA A 161 -11.61 -7.30 6.47
CA ALA A 161 -10.34 -6.59 6.58
C ALA A 161 -10.34 -5.30 5.74
N GLY A 162 -10.82 -5.37 4.48
CA GLY A 162 -10.93 -4.21 3.60
C GLY A 162 -11.87 -3.14 4.16
N PHE A 163 -12.99 -3.54 4.75
CA PHE A 163 -13.92 -2.62 5.41
C PHE A 163 -13.27 -1.96 6.64
N GLY A 164 -12.61 -2.72 7.49
CA GLY A 164 -11.88 -2.18 8.65
C GLY A 164 -10.81 -1.17 8.23
N LEU A 165 -9.96 -1.52 7.25
CA LEU A 165 -8.93 -0.62 6.72
C LEU A 165 -9.54 0.62 6.06
N SER A 166 -10.70 0.50 5.40
CA SER A 166 -11.37 1.64 4.77
C SER A 166 -11.90 2.62 5.82
N ILE A 167 -12.47 2.13 6.92
CA ILE A 167 -12.93 2.98 8.02
C ILE A 167 -11.74 3.66 8.69
N THR A 168 -10.72 2.91 9.08
CA THR A 168 -9.57 3.49 9.79
C THR A 168 -8.79 4.45 8.89
N GLY A 169 -8.64 4.13 7.60
CA GLY A 169 -8.04 5.02 6.61
C GLY A 169 -8.85 6.30 6.40
N PHE A 170 -10.18 6.20 6.32
CA PHE A 170 -11.06 7.36 6.23
C PHE A 170 -10.94 8.26 7.47
N LEU A 171 -11.04 7.66 8.66
CA LEU A 171 -10.89 8.40 9.93
C LEU A 171 -9.54 9.09 10.02
N ASN A 172 -8.47 8.43 9.59
CA ASN A 172 -7.14 9.01 9.58
C ASN A 172 -7.03 10.19 8.60
N LEU A 173 -7.45 10.01 7.34
CA LEU A 173 -7.38 11.05 6.31
C LEU A 173 -8.27 12.24 6.66
N GLU A 174 -9.52 11.99 7.09
CA GLU A 174 -10.47 13.03 7.46
C GLU A 174 -9.97 13.86 8.63
N THR A 175 -9.45 13.20 9.66
CA THR A 175 -8.87 13.88 10.82
C THR A 175 -7.75 14.81 10.39
N VAL A 176 -6.79 14.32 9.61
CA VAL A 176 -5.66 15.12 9.15
C VAL A 176 -6.12 16.26 8.25
N TYR A 177 -7.04 16.00 7.31
CA TYR A 177 -7.55 17.00 6.38
C TYR A 177 -8.31 18.11 7.09
N THR A 178 -9.16 17.76 8.04
CA THR A 178 -9.96 18.74 8.80
C THR A 178 -9.08 19.61 9.68
N LEU A 179 -7.94 19.10 10.13
CA LEU A 179 -7.08 19.75 11.09
C LEU A 179 -5.99 20.60 10.46
N VAL A 180 -5.59 20.32 9.23
CA VAL A 180 -4.63 21.16 8.47
C VAL A 180 -5.15 22.59 8.24
N GLY A 181 -6.43 22.83 8.47
CA GLY A 181 -7.03 24.18 8.39
C GLY A 181 -7.39 24.81 9.74
N SER A 182 -7.21 24.12 10.84
CA SER A 182 -7.48 24.59 12.20
C SER A 182 -6.20 24.73 13.00
N ASP A 183 -6.18 25.64 13.96
CA ASP A 183 -5.01 25.94 14.77
C ASP A 183 -4.26 24.69 15.24
N ASP A 184 -2.93 24.70 15.13
CA ASP A 184 -1.97 23.61 15.46
C ASP A 184 -2.17 23.01 16.87
N GLU A 185 -2.93 23.67 17.72
CA GLU A 185 -3.18 23.29 19.11
C GLU A 185 -3.94 21.95 19.27
N TRP A 186 -4.76 21.57 18.28
CA TRP A 186 -5.50 20.30 18.37
C TRP A 186 -4.62 19.08 18.08
N LEU A 187 -3.67 19.16 17.15
CA LEU A 187 -2.75 18.04 16.85
C LEU A 187 -1.84 17.70 18.03
N SER A 188 -1.61 18.65 18.93
CA SER A 188 -0.83 18.51 20.16
C SER A 188 -1.69 18.14 21.39
N SER A 189 -3.02 18.15 21.28
CA SER A 189 -3.91 17.87 22.39
C SER A 189 -3.90 16.38 22.79
N ASP A 190 -4.15 16.11 24.08
CA ASP A 190 -4.26 14.73 24.58
C ASP A 190 -5.41 13.96 23.89
N THR A 191 -6.52 14.63 23.59
CA THR A 191 -7.67 14.05 22.88
C THR A 191 -7.28 13.56 21.47
N SER A 192 -6.52 14.35 20.72
CA SER A 192 -6.05 13.93 19.39
C SER A 192 -5.09 12.75 19.46
N ARG A 193 -4.25 12.72 20.49
CA ARG A 193 -3.33 11.61 20.75
C ARG A 193 -4.11 10.33 21.08
N GLU A 194 -5.09 10.39 21.97
CA GLU A 194 -5.93 9.23 22.31
C GLU A 194 -6.70 8.71 21.10
N PHE A 195 -7.24 9.61 20.29
CA PHE A 195 -7.93 9.25 19.05
C PHE A 195 -6.99 8.57 18.06
N ALA A 196 -5.80 9.14 17.82
CA ALA A 196 -4.79 8.55 16.96
C ALA A 196 -4.35 7.16 17.43
N MET A 197 -4.20 6.98 18.76
CA MET A 197 -3.91 5.68 19.37
C MET A 197 -5.05 4.69 19.12
N ALA A 198 -6.30 5.08 19.35
CA ALA A 198 -7.47 4.21 19.17
C ALA A 198 -7.63 3.77 17.71
N VAL A 199 -7.53 4.70 16.75
CA VAL A 199 -7.59 4.39 15.32
C VAL A 199 -6.40 3.53 14.90
N GLY A 200 -5.20 3.79 15.42
CA GLY A 200 -3.99 2.99 15.16
C GLY A 200 -4.12 1.54 15.66
N PHE A 201 -4.73 1.32 16.82
CA PHE A 201 -5.06 -0.03 17.30
C PHE A 201 -6.09 -0.72 16.40
N ALA A 202 -7.13 -0.01 15.97
CA ALA A 202 -8.16 -0.55 15.08
C ALA A 202 -7.57 -0.91 13.69
N GLU A 203 -6.69 -0.07 13.14
CA GLU A 203 -5.97 -0.32 11.90
C GLU A 203 -5.07 -1.56 12.02
N THR A 204 -4.30 -1.63 13.11
CA THR A 204 -3.46 -2.79 13.40
C THR A 204 -4.28 -4.09 13.51
N ALA A 205 -5.44 -4.04 14.17
CA ALA A 205 -6.36 -5.18 14.24
C ALA A 205 -6.90 -5.59 12.85
N ALA A 206 -7.22 -4.62 11.99
CA ALA A 206 -7.64 -4.89 10.61
C ALA A 206 -6.50 -5.52 9.78
N PHE A 207 -5.26 -5.08 9.97
CA PHE A 207 -4.10 -5.75 9.37
C PHE A 207 -3.91 -7.18 9.89
N VAL A 208 -4.05 -7.41 11.19
CA VAL A 208 -3.95 -8.76 11.77
C VAL A 208 -5.00 -9.68 11.14
N LEU A 209 -6.24 -9.21 10.96
CA LEU A 209 -7.29 -9.94 10.25
C LEU A 209 -6.88 -10.24 8.80
N LEU A 210 -6.32 -9.26 8.09
CA LEU A 210 -5.78 -9.44 6.74
C LEU A 210 -4.67 -10.50 6.71
N ALA A 211 -3.74 -10.46 7.65
CA ALA A 211 -2.61 -11.39 7.74
C ALA A 211 -3.06 -12.83 7.97
N PHE A 212 -3.97 -13.05 8.93
CA PHE A 212 -4.58 -14.36 9.16
C PHE A 212 -5.37 -14.86 7.96
N THR A 213 -6.10 -13.96 7.30
CA THR A 213 -6.87 -14.30 6.10
C THR A 213 -5.95 -14.67 4.94
N ALA A 214 -4.90 -13.88 4.71
CA ALA A 214 -3.91 -14.18 3.68
C ALA A 214 -3.24 -15.55 3.93
N TRP A 215 -2.84 -15.82 5.18
CA TRP A 215 -2.30 -17.13 5.56
C TRP A 215 -3.31 -18.27 5.32
N ALA A 216 -4.56 -18.09 5.75
CA ALA A 216 -5.61 -19.08 5.60
C ALA A 216 -5.92 -19.37 4.12
N ILE A 217 -6.02 -18.32 3.28
CA ILE A 217 -6.23 -18.46 1.83
C ILE A 217 -5.04 -19.19 1.19
N CYS A 218 -3.82 -18.79 1.51
CA CYS A 218 -2.62 -19.41 0.97
C CYS A 218 -2.54 -20.90 1.31
N ARG A 219 -2.99 -21.29 2.52
CA ARG A 219 -2.91 -22.68 3.00
C ARG A 219 -4.15 -23.51 2.69
N HIS A 220 -5.34 -22.96 2.87
CA HIS A 220 -6.61 -23.71 2.86
C HIS A 220 -7.57 -23.29 1.74
N GLY A 221 -7.40 -22.07 1.19
CA GLY A 221 -8.31 -21.47 0.21
C GLY A 221 -9.28 -20.46 0.82
N ALA A 222 -10.08 -19.86 -0.05
CA ALA A 222 -11.04 -18.80 0.29
C ALA A 222 -12.33 -19.36 0.91
N ILE A 223 -13.00 -18.55 1.73
CA ILE A 223 -14.35 -18.81 2.26
C ILE A 223 -15.31 -17.85 1.58
N SER A 224 -16.12 -18.37 0.63
CA SER A 224 -17.10 -17.53 -0.07
C SER A 224 -18.26 -17.12 0.86
N PRO A 225 -18.68 -15.85 0.84
CA PRO A 225 -19.87 -15.38 1.55
C PRO A 225 -21.17 -15.98 0.97
N LEU A 226 -21.13 -16.42 -0.28
CA LEU A 226 -22.24 -17.07 -0.99
C LEU A 226 -22.03 -18.60 -1.02
N ALA A 227 -22.00 -19.24 0.15
CA ALA A 227 -22.09 -20.68 0.19
C ALA A 227 -23.44 -21.10 -0.42
N LYS A 228 -23.45 -21.67 -1.62
CA LYS A 228 -24.64 -22.34 -2.14
C LYS A 228 -25.00 -23.47 -1.19
N VAL A 229 -26.12 -23.31 -0.52
CA VAL A 229 -26.76 -24.43 0.20
C VAL A 229 -27.32 -25.35 -0.89
N GLU A 230 -26.54 -26.31 -1.36
CA GLU A 230 -27.10 -27.40 -2.14
C GLU A 230 -28.00 -28.24 -1.20
N THR A 231 -29.29 -28.05 -1.36
CA THR A 231 -30.29 -28.90 -0.71
C THR A 231 -30.24 -30.22 -1.45
N ILE A 232 -29.48 -31.18 -0.93
CA ILE A 232 -29.54 -32.55 -1.41
C ILE A 232 -30.88 -33.14 -0.92
N GLU A 233 -31.86 -33.13 -1.82
CA GLU A 233 -33.11 -33.82 -1.60
C GLU A 233 -32.82 -35.33 -1.58
N LYS A 234 -32.49 -35.86 -0.42
CA LYS A 234 -32.40 -37.32 -0.18
C LYS A 234 -33.70 -37.77 0.42
N ASP A 235 -34.32 -38.72 -0.31
CA ASP A 235 -35.37 -39.63 0.02
C ASP A 235 -36.02 -39.53 1.43
N LYS A 236 -37.36 -39.47 1.45
CA LYS A 236 -38.26 -39.08 2.53
C LYS A 236 -38.20 -39.88 3.85
N THR A 237 -37.15 -40.60 4.14
CA THR A 237 -37.09 -41.48 5.33
C THR A 237 -35.80 -41.40 6.16
N LYS A 238 -34.86 -40.49 5.92
CA LYS A 238 -33.67 -40.39 6.76
C LYS A 238 -33.39 -38.94 7.14
N THR A 239 -33.23 -38.75 8.45
CA THR A 239 -32.81 -37.55 9.17
C THR A 239 -31.90 -36.63 8.35
N VAL A 240 -32.34 -35.39 8.15
CA VAL A 240 -31.58 -34.32 7.49
C VAL A 240 -30.33 -34.03 8.32
N GLN A 241 -29.21 -34.63 8.04
CA GLN A 241 -27.91 -34.14 8.47
C GLN A 241 -27.54 -32.96 7.58
N LYS A 242 -27.68 -31.77 8.12
CA LYS A 242 -27.16 -30.54 7.52
C LYS A 242 -25.63 -30.59 7.57
N LYS A 243 -25.04 -31.19 6.56
CA LYS A 243 -23.59 -31.11 6.37
C LYS A 243 -23.28 -29.75 5.77
N LEU A 244 -22.80 -28.84 6.60
CA LEU A 244 -22.24 -27.60 6.15
C LEU A 244 -20.93 -27.92 5.41
N GLU A 245 -21.02 -28.25 4.15
CA GLU A 245 -19.83 -28.35 3.29
C GLU A 245 -19.39 -26.90 3.02
N LEU A 246 -18.35 -26.47 3.73
CA LEU A 246 -17.57 -25.30 3.34
C LEU A 246 -17.12 -25.54 1.90
N CYS A 247 -17.82 -24.91 0.95
CA CYS A 247 -17.43 -24.94 -0.45
C CYS A 247 -16.04 -24.32 -0.55
N THR A 248 -15.01 -25.16 -0.58
CA THR A 248 -13.71 -24.73 -1.08
C THR A 248 -13.91 -24.40 -2.54
N LEU A 249 -14.08 -23.13 -2.83
CA LEU A 249 -14.12 -22.65 -4.22
C LEU A 249 -12.81 -23.10 -4.87
N ARG A 250 -12.88 -24.17 -5.66
CA ARG A 250 -11.83 -24.49 -6.61
C ARG A 250 -11.86 -23.34 -7.60
N ILE A 251 -10.94 -22.37 -7.43
CA ILE A 251 -10.80 -21.30 -8.40
C ILE A 251 -10.25 -21.98 -9.64
N ASP A 252 -11.12 -22.24 -10.59
CA ASP A 252 -10.68 -22.62 -11.91
C ASP A 252 -9.69 -21.55 -12.39
N PRO A 253 -8.60 -21.95 -13.07
CA PRO A 253 -7.68 -20.99 -13.63
C PRO A 253 -8.52 -19.99 -14.44
N GLN A 254 -8.47 -18.72 -14.05
CA GLN A 254 -9.24 -17.67 -14.72
C GLN A 254 -8.97 -17.78 -16.21
N PRO A 255 -10.00 -17.72 -17.05
CA PRO A 255 -9.82 -17.71 -18.48
C PRO A 255 -8.79 -16.63 -18.82
N ALA A 256 -7.81 -16.97 -19.64
CA ALA A 256 -6.80 -16.02 -20.06
C ALA A 256 -7.51 -14.79 -20.63
N TRP A 257 -7.06 -13.61 -20.22
CA TRP A 257 -7.62 -12.34 -20.70
C TRP A 257 -7.80 -12.38 -22.21
N THR A 258 -8.98 -12.10 -22.67
CA THR A 258 -9.28 -12.06 -24.10
C THR A 258 -8.49 -10.92 -24.77
N ALA A 259 -8.26 -11.05 -26.06
CA ALA A 259 -7.58 -10.00 -26.82
C ALA A 259 -8.30 -8.64 -26.70
N LYS A 260 -9.65 -8.64 -26.57
CA LYS A 260 -10.45 -7.43 -26.34
C LYS A 260 -10.19 -6.79 -24.98
N GLU A 261 -10.12 -7.59 -23.91
CA GLU A 261 -9.84 -7.10 -22.56
C GLU A 261 -8.42 -6.54 -22.44
N LYS A 262 -7.43 -7.22 -23.03
CA LYS A 262 -6.06 -6.71 -23.09
C LYS A 262 -5.96 -5.38 -23.83
N LYS A 263 -6.67 -5.27 -24.97
CA LYS A 263 -6.72 -4.04 -25.76
C LYS A 263 -7.44 -2.92 -25.00
N ALA A 264 -8.55 -3.21 -24.34
CA ALA A 264 -9.29 -2.24 -23.54
C ALA A 264 -8.44 -1.73 -22.36
N LEU A 265 -7.73 -2.62 -21.65
CA LEU A 265 -6.83 -2.24 -20.58
C LEU A 265 -5.67 -1.38 -21.09
N ALA A 266 -5.02 -1.78 -22.18
CA ALA A 266 -3.95 -1.00 -22.79
C ALA A 266 -4.42 0.39 -23.24
N THR A 267 -5.62 0.49 -23.84
CA THR A 267 -6.22 1.76 -24.25
C THR A 267 -6.52 2.63 -23.02
N LEU A 268 -7.12 2.07 -21.97
CA LEU A 268 -7.40 2.80 -20.74
C LEU A 268 -6.10 3.30 -20.07
N THR A 269 -5.09 2.45 -19.99
CA THR A 269 -3.77 2.82 -19.45
C THR A 269 -3.14 3.95 -20.26
N LEU A 270 -3.25 3.90 -21.59
CA LEU A 270 -2.73 4.96 -22.45
C LEU A 270 -3.50 6.28 -22.25
N ILE A 271 -4.84 6.23 -22.15
CA ILE A 271 -5.67 7.42 -21.90
C ILE A 271 -5.27 8.04 -20.55
N VAL A 272 -5.20 7.24 -19.49
CA VAL A 272 -4.81 7.72 -18.16
C VAL A 272 -3.40 8.32 -18.20
N ALA A 273 -2.44 7.66 -18.86
CA ALA A 273 -1.10 8.19 -19.01
C ALA A 273 -1.06 9.53 -19.75
N VAL A 274 -1.78 9.64 -20.88
CA VAL A 274 -1.85 10.89 -21.66
C VAL A 274 -2.50 12.02 -20.88
N VAL A 275 -3.62 11.75 -20.20
CA VAL A 275 -4.32 12.75 -19.38
C VAL A 275 -3.44 13.18 -18.21
N SER A 276 -2.82 12.24 -17.51
CA SER A 276 -1.89 12.56 -16.42
C SER A 276 -0.69 13.37 -16.90
N PHE A 277 -0.14 13.03 -18.06
CA PHE A 277 0.99 13.75 -18.63
C PHE A 277 0.59 15.18 -19.08
N ALA A 278 -0.59 15.32 -19.69
CA ALA A 278 -1.13 16.63 -20.07
C ALA A 278 -1.42 17.49 -18.83
N TYR A 279 -1.96 16.90 -17.78
CA TYR A 279 -2.25 17.60 -16.53
C TYR A 279 -0.95 18.02 -15.80
N LEU A 280 0.00 17.09 -15.64
CA LEU A 280 1.30 17.38 -15.02
C LEU A 280 2.14 18.34 -15.87
N GLY A 281 2.06 18.24 -17.19
CA GLY A 281 2.75 19.16 -18.11
C GLY A 281 2.16 20.58 -18.11
N SER A 282 0.91 20.76 -17.64
CA SER A 282 0.30 22.07 -17.43
C SER A 282 0.72 22.74 -16.12
N MET A 283 1.17 21.95 -15.14
CA MET A 283 1.78 22.47 -13.92
C MET A 283 3.21 22.93 -14.24
N LYS A 284 3.40 24.22 -14.40
CA LYS A 284 4.75 24.81 -14.47
C LYS A 284 5.41 24.56 -13.11
N ALA A 285 6.23 23.53 -13.02
CA ALA A 285 7.11 23.36 -11.87
C ALA A 285 7.97 24.64 -11.74
N PRO A 286 8.16 25.18 -10.53
CA PRO A 286 9.06 26.32 -10.34
C PRO A 286 10.43 25.96 -10.92
N GLN A 287 10.88 26.73 -11.89
CA GLN A 287 12.10 26.41 -12.65
C GLN A 287 13.38 26.73 -11.89
N ASN A 288 13.28 27.38 -10.75
CA ASN A 288 14.41 27.70 -9.88
C ASN A 288 14.05 27.34 -8.43
N PRO A 289 14.40 26.15 -7.93
CA PRO A 289 14.37 25.90 -6.50
C PRO A 289 15.39 26.85 -5.85
N VAL A 290 14.92 27.71 -4.96
CA VAL A 290 15.79 28.51 -4.11
C VAL A 290 16.28 27.61 -3.00
N ASP A 291 17.57 27.26 -3.00
CA ASP A 291 18.21 26.63 -1.85
C ASP A 291 18.27 27.67 -0.73
N ALA A 292 17.32 27.61 0.18
CA ALA A 292 17.34 28.40 1.41
C ALA A 292 18.35 27.77 2.39
N THR A 293 19.63 28.07 2.22
CA THR A 293 20.67 27.74 3.22
C THR A 293 20.72 28.75 4.36
N ASP A 294 20.07 29.90 4.19
CA ASP A 294 19.96 30.96 5.23
C ASP A 294 18.50 31.26 5.52
N SER A 295 18.23 31.70 6.75
CA SER A 295 16.90 32.01 7.28
C SER A 295 16.15 33.17 6.58
N THR A 296 16.72 33.74 5.54
CA THR A 296 16.12 34.81 4.71
C THR A 296 16.48 34.56 3.24
N ALA A 297 15.50 34.30 2.39
CA ALA A 297 15.64 34.30 0.94
C ALA A 297 14.94 35.53 0.38
N THR A 298 15.69 36.39 -0.34
CA THR A 298 15.11 37.52 -1.10
C THR A 298 14.82 37.01 -2.52
N ILE A 299 13.56 37.02 -2.90
CA ILE A 299 13.12 36.62 -4.25
C ILE A 299 12.72 37.92 -4.98
N ASP A 300 13.49 38.31 -6.00
CA ASP A 300 13.14 39.40 -6.90
C ASP A 300 12.15 38.90 -7.95
N PHE A 301 10.91 39.36 -7.86
CA PHE A 301 9.89 39.12 -8.87
C PHE A 301 9.88 40.23 -9.90
N THR A 302 10.11 39.91 -11.14
CA THR A 302 9.69 40.75 -12.25
C THR A 302 8.22 40.42 -12.56
N PRO A 303 7.27 41.30 -12.31
CA PRO A 303 5.85 41.01 -12.53
C PRO A 303 5.57 40.91 -14.03
N GLN A 304 5.42 39.71 -14.52
CA GLN A 304 4.71 39.42 -15.76
C GLN A 304 3.33 38.85 -15.42
N GLN A 305 2.37 39.78 -15.39
CA GLN A 305 0.92 39.53 -15.43
C GLN A 305 0.32 38.36 -14.62
N ASP A 306 -0.55 38.78 -13.69
CA ASP A 306 -1.54 38.01 -12.93
C ASP A 306 -1.05 37.18 -11.74
N ALA A 307 -1.65 37.49 -10.62
CA ALA A 307 -1.59 36.92 -9.29
C ALA A 307 -0.80 35.60 -9.15
N VAL A 308 0.41 35.71 -8.60
CA VAL A 308 1.22 34.54 -8.24
C VAL A 308 0.90 34.16 -6.80
N GLU A 309 0.30 33.00 -6.59
CA GLU A 309 0.26 32.39 -5.26
C GLU A 309 1.64 31.82 -4.94
N ILE A 310 2.25 32.32 -3.87
CA ILE A 310 3.53 31.80 -3.37
C ILE A 310 3.22 30.78 -2.29
N TRP A 311 3.50 29.51 -2.56
CA TRP A 311 3.44 28.44 -1.57
C TRP A 311 4.80 28.32 -0.90
N VAL A 312 4.90 28.75 0.36
CA VAL A 312 6.09 28.54 1.20
C VAL A 312 5.84 27.26 2.01
N TYR A 313 6.63 26.23 1.75
CA TYR A 313 6.67 25.06 2.61
C TYR A 313 7.79 25.25 3.63
N PRO A 314 7.50 25.12 4.95
CA PRO A 314 8.52 25.16 5.98
C PRO A 314 9.42 23.91 5.92
#